data_332ddb9c8378d9e9ad71846a49267a2a
#
_entry.id   332ddb9c8378d9e9ad71846a49267a2a
#
_cell.length_a   1.000
_cell.length_b   1.000
_cell.length_c   1.000
_cell.angle_alpha   90.00
_cell.angle_beta   90.00
_cell.angle_gamma   90.00
#
_symmetry.space_group_name_H-M   'P 1'
#
loop_
_entity.id
_entity.type
_entity.pdbx_description
1 polymer ?
#
loop_
_entity_poly.entity_id
_entity_poly.type
_entity_poly.pdbx_seq_one_letter_code
_entity_poly.pdbx_strand_id
1 'polypeptide(L)'
;MDRGEDGHSSIKIQESREVLGKMKFMGRAGWLALSLLFAGSVSAPSNAQALSPPRHAVCKFADGKSIAVNYSSPRMRGRKIFGDLVPYGEVWRAGADDATSFTTTVDLVAAGKTIPAGRYTLFTLPTPAKWTLIVSKQIGEWGIPYPGMQYDLTRVEMKVSKLPSPVENFTIGFDQAGTGYTMKLDWETTRASIEITEKR
;
A
#
# COMPACT_ATOMS: atom_id res chain seq x y z
N MET A 1 65.23 -11.42 12.05
CA MET A 1 65.54 -10.82 10.75
C MET A 1 64.19 -10.51 10.12
N ASP A 2 63.79 -9.31 9.88
CA ASP A 2 64.24 -7.91 9.93
C ASP A 2 62.98 -7.08 9.74
N ARG A 3 62.77 -6.20 10.62
CA ARG A 3 62.60 -4.76 10.59
C ARG A 3 62.02 -4.13 9.33
N GLY A 4 61.14 -3.19 9.57
CA GLY A 4 60.98 -1.88 8.97
C GLY A 4 59.50 -1.57 8.71
N GLU A 5 59.01 -0.54 9.02
CA GLU A 5 59.14 0.74 9.72
C GLU A 5 57.93 1.60 9.34
N ASP A 6 57.55 2.36 10.26
CA ASP A 6 56.47 3.35 10.34
C ASP A 6 56.44 4.39 9.22
N GLY A 7 55.24 4.80 8.82
CA GLY A 7 54.94 5.95 7.97
C GLY A 7 53.87 6.85 8.56
N HIS A 8 54.25 7.60 9.59
CA HIS A 8 53.47 8.76 10.09
C HIS A 8 53.40 9.83 9.00
N SER A 9 52.22 10.21 8.60
CA SER A 9 51.98 11.46 7.88
C SER A 9 51.10 12.40 8.70
N SER A 10 51.81 13.20 9.48
CA SER A 10 51.25 14.38 10.15
C SER A 10 50.97 15.46 9.12
N ILE A 11 49.70 15.78 8.90
CA ILE A 11 49.32 16.97 8.15
C ILE A 11 49.25 18.15 9.15
N LYS A 12 50.16 19.07 8.91
CA LYS A 12 50.33 20.33 9.67
C LYS A 12 49.11 21.20 9.55
N ILE A 13 48.59 21.61 10.72
CA ILE A 13 47.74 22.76 10.86
C ILE A 13 48.60 24.00 10.72
N GLN A 14 48.47 24.71 9.62
CA GLN A 14 49.12 26.01 9.41
C GLN A 14 48.10 27.11 9.78
N GLU A 15 48.41 27.75 10.86
CA GLU A 15 47.84 28.97 11.35
C GLU A 15 47.95 30.09 10.31
N SER A 16 46.87 30.75 10.00
CA SER A 16 46.88 32.06 9.30
C SER A 16 46.16 33.08 10.18
N ARG A 17 46.91 33.54 11.17
CA ARG A 17 46.70 34.85 11.79
C ARG A 17 47.39 35.85 10.88
N GLU A 18 46.68 36.93 10.65
CA GLU A 18 47.06 38.27 10.19
C GLU A 18 46.28 38.68 8.92
N VAL A 19 45.22 39.39 9.10
CA VAL A 19 45.05 40.74 8.57
C VAL A 19 44.01 41.51 9.44
N LEU A 20 44.47 42.00 10.57
CA LEU A 20 43.81 43.07 11.26
C LEU A 20 44.65 44.34 11.04
N GLY A 21 44.27 45.12 10.06
CA GLY A 21 45.03 46.31 9.73
C GLY A 21 44.25 47.35 8.94
N LYS A 22 43.73 48.33 9.68
CA LYS A 22 43.45 49.67 9.19
C LYS A 22 42.26 49.89 8.23
N MET A 23 41.12 50.25 8.83
CA MET A 23 40.26 51.21 8.17
C MET A 23 39.94 52.36 9.16
N LYS A 24 40.41 53.51 8.77
CA LYS A 24 40.24 54.79 9.43
C LYS A 24 38.77 55.23 9.45
N PHE A 25 38.39 55.74 10.58
CA PHE A 25 37.21 56.57 10.83
C PHE A 25 37.11 57.73 9.83
N MET A 26 36.00 57.85 9.09
CA MET A 26 35.51 59.17 8.61
C MET A 26 34.03 59.10 8.24
N GLY A 27 33.24 60.01 8.82
CA GLY A 27 32.08 60.59 8.15
C GLY A 27 30.70 60.12 8.60
N ARG A 28 30.13 60.95 9.49
CA ARG A 28 28.69 61.01 9.82
C ARG A 28 27.86 61.27 8.55
N ALA A 29 26.80 60.52 8.37
CA ALA A 29 25.46 60.94 7.93
C ALA A 29 24.82 59.84 7.00
N GLY A 30 23.62 59.48 7.30
CA GLY A 30 22.77 58.71 6.38
C GLY A 30 22.21 57.40 6.93
N TRP A 31 21.29 57.50 7.92
CA TRP A 31 20.40 56.40 8.24
C TRP A 31 19.38 56.22 7.15
N LEU A 32 19.61 55.28 6.23
CA LEU A 32 18.56 54.72 5.40
C LEU A 32 18.28 53.30 5.92
N ALA A 33 17.15 53.19 6.59
CA ALA A 33 16.62 51.89 7.04
C ALA A 33 16.23 51.08 5.79
N LEU A 34 17.09 50.13 5.42
CA LEU A 34 16.77 49.12 4.42
C LEU A 34 16.03 47.98 5.16
N SER A 35 14.71 48.12 5.22
CA SER A 35 13.83 47.07 5.71
C SER A 35 13.86 45.94 4.69
N LEU A 36 14.70 44.90 4.93
CA LEU A 36 14.61 43.63 4.24
C LEU A 36 13.31 42.95 4.66
N LEU A 37 12.29 43.05 3.81
CA LEU A 37 11.12 42.17 3.83
C LEU A 37 11.59 40.75 3.54
N PHE A 38 11.84 39.98 4.58
CA PHE A 38 12.02 38.54 4.52
C PHE A 38 10.63 37.96 4.24
N ALA A 39 10.25 37.89 2.96
CA ALA A 39 9.07 37.12 2.53
C ALA A 39 9.39 35.65 2.79
N GLY A 40 9.10 35.20 4.01
CA GLY A 40 9.13 33.78 4.37
C GLY A 40 8.12 33.05 3.49
N SER A 41 8.60 32.35 2.48
CA SER A 41 7.79 31.40 1.73
C SER A 41 7.34 30.30 2.71
N VAL A 42 6.15 30.45 3.25
CA VAL A 42 5.47 29.35 3.96
C VAL A 42 5.12 28.33 2.89
N SER A 43 6.00 27.36 2.69
CA SER A 43 5.69 26.17 1.92
C SER A 43 4.55 25.45 2.63
N ALA A 44 3.33 25.58 2.13
CA ALA A 44 2.22 24.75 2.58
C ALA A 44 2.63 23.28 2.40
N PRO A 45 2.39 22.40 3.40
CA PRO A 45 2.64 21.00 3.24
C PRO A 45 1.83 20.53 2.02
N SER A 46 2.51 20.11 0.96
CA SER A 46 1.85 19.42 -0.14
C SER A 46 1.32 18.13 0.46
N ASN A 47 0.01 18.03 0.64
CA ASN A 47 -0.67 16.76 0.91
C ASN A 47 -0.49 15.88 -0.35
N ALA A 48 0.69 15.29 -0.48
CA ALA A 48 0.95 14.25 -1.46
C ALA A 48 0.05 13.08 -1.08
N GLN A 49 -1.14 13.05 -1.67
CA GLN A 49 -2.11 11.99 -1.43
C GLN A 49 -1.46 10.66 -1.84
N ALA A 50 -1.40 9.71 -0.90
CA ALA A 50 -0.85 8.39 -1.13
C ALA A 50 -1.38 7.82 -2.46
N LEU A 51 -0.48 7.23 -3.26
CA LEU A 51 -0.82 6.68 -4.59
C LEU A 51 -1.87 5.58 -4.48
N SER A 52 -1.85 4.86 -3.36
CA SER A 52 -2.74 3.74 -3.04
C SER A 52 -3.12 3.84 -1.56
N PRO A 53 -4.12 4.69 -1.20
CA PRO A 53 -4.45 4.90 0.20
C PRO A 53 -4.95 3.62 0.87
N PRO A 54 -4.64 3.41 2.16
CA PRO A 54 -5.16 2.29 2.92
C PRO A 54 -6.68 2.37 3.03
N ARG A 55 -7.34 1.22 2.94
CA ARG A 55 -8.78 1.04 3.03
C ARG A 55 -9.11 -0.14 3.93
N HIS A 56 -10.32 -0.10 4.45
CA HIS A 56 -10.85 -1.10 5.36
C HIS A 56 -12.30 -1.42 4.97
N ALA A 57 -12.60 -2.72 4.83
CA ALA A 57 -13.94 -3.23 4.60
C ALA A 57 -14.30 -4.22 5.70
N VAL A 58 -15.49 -4.08 6.28
CA VAL A 58 -15.96 -4.93 7.36
C VAL A 58 -17.41 -5.32 7.11
N CYS A 59 -17.74 -6.57 7.44
CA CYS A 59 -19.13 -6.98 7.64
C CYS A 59 -19.29 -7.70 8.99
N LYS A 60 -20.50 -7.64 9.57
CA LYS A 60 -20.82 -8.25 10.87
C LYS A 60 -22.04 -9.15 10.72
N PHE A 61 -21.91 -10.39 11.15
CA PHE A 61 -23.01 -11.32 11.25
C PHE A 61 -23.93 -10.99 12.41
N ALA A 62 -25.13 -11.59 12.42
CA ALA A 62 -26.17 -11.30 13.40
C ALA A 62 -25.75 -11.61 14.85
N ASP A 63 -24.82 -12.55 15.04
CA ASP A 63 -24.26 -12.93 16.34
C ASP A 63 -23.07 -12.06 16.78
N GLY A 64 -22.75 -10.99 16.01
CA GLY A 64 -21.66 -10.06 16.28
C GLY A 64 -20.29 -10.47 15.77
N LYS A 65 -20.13 -11.67 15.23
CA LYS A 65 -18.92 -12.11 14.54
C LYS A 65 -18.69 -11.32 13.26
N SER A 66 -17.48 -11.30 12.75
CA SER A 66 -17.14 -10.38 11.66
C SER A 66 -16.09 -10.91 10.71
N ILE A 67 -16.10 -10.32 9.52
CA ILE A 67 -15.01 -10.36 8.56
C ILE A 67 -14.44 -8.95 8.42
N ALA A 68 -13.12 -8.82 8.40
CA ALA A 68 -12.42 -7.57 8.16
C ALA A 68 -11.35 -7.76 7.09
N VAL A 69 -11.27 -6.80 6.14
CA VAL A 69 -10.28 -6.78 5.07
C VAL A 69 -9.55 -5.44 5.11
N ASN A 70 -8.22 -5.46 5.22
CA ASN A 70 -7.41 -4.26 5.07
C ASN A 70 -6.59 -4.37 3.78
N TYR A 71 -6.58 -3.32 2.99
CA TYR A 71 -5.93 -3.30 1.69
C TYR A 71 -5.49 -1.88 1.31
N SER A 72 -4.52 -1.77 0.43
CA SER A 72 -4.20 -0.51 -0.24
C SER A 72 -4.95 -0.43 -1.56
N SER A 73 -5.62 0.70 -1.80
CA SER A 73 -6.56 0.93 -2.90
C SER A 73 -5.88 1.66 -4.06
N PRO A 74 -5.33 0.96 -5.07
CA PRO A 74 -4.74 1.61 -6.23
C PRO A 74 -5.80 2.29 -7.10
N ARG A 75 -5.37 3.29 -7.87
CA ARG A 75 -6.19 4.09 -8.78
C ARG A 75 -5.89 3.74 -10.23
N MET A 76 -6.91 3.84 -11.10
CA MET A 76 -6.75 3.64 -12.54
C MET A 76 -5.80 4.67 -13.16
N ARG A 77 -6.02 5.95 -12.90
CA ARG A 77 -5.26 7.05 -13.51
C ARG A 77 -5.21 6.96 -15.04
N GLY A 78 -6.33 6.65 -15.65
CA GLY A 78 -6.46 6.50 -17.10
C GLY A 78 -5.79 5.26 -17.69
N ARG A 79 -5.24 4.34 -16.86
CA ARG A 79 -4.62 3.09 -17.34
C ARG A 79 -5.68 2.02 -17.55
N LYS A 80 -5.42 1.14 -18.50
CA LYS A 80 -6.11 -0.14 -18.58
C LYS A 80 -5.61 -1.04 -17.45
N ILE A 81 -6.51 -1.69 -16.74
CA ILE A 81 -6.16 -2.46 -15.55
C ILE A 81 -6.00 -3.94 -15.90
N PHE A 82 -7.11 -4.63 -16.14
CA PHE A 82 -7.04 -6.08 -16.33
C PHE A 82 -6.59 -6.46 -17.72
N GLY A 83 -5.60 -7.35 -17.78
CA GLY A 83 -4.91 -7.73 -19.01
C GLY A 83 -3.78 -6.77 -19.41
N ASP A 84 -3.45 -5.77 -18.55
CA ASP A 84 -2.34 -4.84 -18.73
C ASP A 84 -1.63 -4.63 -17.38
N LEU A 85 -2.04 -3.64 -16.55
CA LEU A 85 -1.43 -3.40 -15.23
C LEU A 85 -1.51 -4.62 -14.30
N VAL A 86 -2.61 -5.33 -14.35
CA VAL A 86 -2.83 -6.63 -13.70
C VAL A 86 -3.00 -7.68 -14.79
N PRO A 87 -1.93 -8.42 -15.13
CA PRO A 87 -1.98 -9.40 -16.20
C PRO A 87 -2.98 -10.52 -15.90
N TYR A 88 -3.65 -11.02 -16.94
CA TYR A 88 -4.43 -12.24 -16.82
C TYR A 88 -3.54 -13.47 -16.68
N GLY A 89 -3.97 -14.42 -15.86
CA GLY A 89 -3.23 -15.67 -15.61
C GLY A 89 -2.10 -15.54 -14.60
N GLU A 90 -1.91 -14.36 -14.00
CA GLU A 90 -0.92 -14.13 -12.95
C GLU A 90 -1.57 -13.86 -11.59
N VAL A 91 -0.92 -14.32 -10.53
CA VAL A 91 -1.41 -14.07 -9.16
C VAL A 91 -1.16 -12.62 -8.79
N TRP A 92 -2.23 -11.94 -8.35
CA TRP A 92 -2.23 -10.57 -7.89
C TRP A 92 -2.62 -10.49 -6.41
N ARG A 93 -1.91 -9.68 -5.64
CA ARG A 93 -2.11 -9.47 -4.19
C ARG A 93 -3.42 -8.75 -3.81
N ALA A 94 -4.38 -8.61 -4.74
CA ALA A 94 -5.69 -7.98 -4.56
C ALA A 94 -5.62 -6.57 -3.93
N GLY A 95 -4.64 -5.77 -4.39
CA GLY A 95 -4.38 -4.42 -3.90
C GLY A 95 -3.02 -3.89 -4.37
N ALA A 96 -2.49 -2.91 -3.66
CA ALA A 96 -1.17 -2.35 -3.85
C ALA A 96 -0.41 -2.37 -2.51
N ASP A 97 0.88 -2.03 -2.55
CA ASP A 97 1.76 -1.99 -1.39
C ASP A 97 1.77 -3.34 -0.65
N ASP A 98 1.47 -3.38 0.65
CA ASP A 98 1.33 -4.63 1.39
C ASP A 98 0.20 -5.51 0.85
N ALA A 99 0.37 -6.82 0.94
CA ALA A 99 -0.64 -7.78 0.54
C ALA A 99 -1.93 -7.62 1.37
N THR A 100 -3.07 -7.77 0.72
CA THR A 100 -4.39 -7.60 1.33
C THR A 100 -4.62 -8.59 2.46
N SER A 101 -4.82 -8.10 3.66
CA SER A 101 -5.10 -8.93 4.83
C SER A 101 -6.60 -9.22 4.97
N PHE A 102 -6.91 -10.44 5.42
CA PHE A 102 -8.27 -10.92 5.68
C PHE A 102 -8.32 -11.54 7.07
N THR A 103 -9.25 -11.10 7.88
CA THR A 103 -9.46 -11.64 9.22
C THR A 103 -10.91 -12.05 9.39
N THR A 104 -11.16 -13.23 9.90
CA THR A 104 -12.50 -13.68 10.28
C THR A 104 -12.52 -14.19 11.71
N THR A 105 -13.56 -13.84 12.46
CA THR A 105 -13.78 -14.30 13.84
C THR A 105 -14.65 -15.56 13.93
N VAL A 106 -15.04 -16.10 12.78
CA VAL A 106 -15.88 -17.29 12.66
C VAL A 106 -15.43 -18.15 11.48
N ASP A 107 -15.69 -19.44 11.56
CA ASP A 107 -15.53 -20.33 10.41
C ASP A 107 -16.49 -19.95 9.31
N LEU A 108 -15.97 -19.82 8.11
CA LEU A 108 -16.73 -19.40 6.93
C LEU A 108 -16.83 -20.53 5.90
N VAL A 109 -17.86 -20.45 5.07
CA VAL A 109 -17.98 -21.26 3.85
C VAL A 109 -18.04 -20.32 2.66
N ALA A 110 -17.15 -20.54 1.68
CA ALA A 110 -17.11 -19.84 0.41
C ALA A 110 -17.02 -20.87 -0.72
N ALA A 111 -17.98 -20.87 -1.67
CA ALA A 111 -18.07 -21.86 -2.75
C ALA A 111 -17.86 -23.32 -2.26
N GLY A 112 -18.47 -23.69 -1.12
CA GLY A 112 -18.39 -25.02 -0.55
C GLY A 112 -17.05 -25.35 0.18
N LYS A 113 -16.12 -24.41 0.26
CA LYS A 113 -14.85 -24.58 0.98
C LYS A 113 -14.89 -23.87 2.32
N THR A 114 -14.37 -24.53 3.37
CA THR A 114 -14.26 -23.95 4.71
C THR A 114 -13.03 -23.08 4.82
N ILE A 115 -13.21 -21.87 5.39
CA ILE A 115 -12.16 -20.96 5.83
C ILE A 115 -12.31 -20.83 7.35
N PRO A 116 -11.45 -21.48 8.17
CA PRO A 116 -11.53 -21.38 9.63
C PRO A 116 -11.39 -19.93 10.12
N ALA A 117 -11.88 -19.66 11.35
CA ALA A 117 -11.59 -18.42 12.03
C ALA A 117 -10.08 -18.19 12.11
N GLY A 118 -9.62 -16.97 11.76
CA GLY A 118 -8.18 -16.70 11.70
C GLY A 118 -7.82 -15.48 10.88
N ARG A 119 -6.52 -15.34 10.63
CA ARG A 119 -5.92 -14.26 9.82
C ARG A 119 -5.24 -14.88 8.60
N TYR A 120 -5.45 -14.25 7.46
CA TYR A 120 -5.02 -14.73 6.15
C TYR A 120 -4.57 -13.56 5.28
N THR A 121 -3.93 -13.87 4.17
CA THR A 121 -3.68 -12.95 3.07
C THR A 121 -4.55 -13.36 1.87
N LEU A 122 -5.13 -12.37 1.19
CA LEU A 122 -5.89 -12.60 -0.04
C LEU A 122 -5.04 -12.31 -1.27
N PHE A 123 -5.07 -13.25 -2.19
CA PHE A 123 -4.62 -13.06 -3.56
C PHE A 123 -5.76 -13.39 -4.52
N THR A 124 -5.63 -12.93 -5.74
CA THR A 124 -6.53 -13.33 -6.83
C THR A 124 -5.74 -13.77 -8.05
N LEU A 125 -6.30 -14.66 -8.82
CA LEU A 125 -5.83 -15.05 -10.15
C LEU A 125 -6.90 -14.64 -11.15
N PRO A 126 -6.79 -13.46 -11.77
CA PRO A 126 -7.78 -12.97 -12.71
C PRO A 126 -7.62 -13.63 -14.07
N THR A 127 -8.76 -13.94 -14.70
CA THR A 127 -8.86 -14.26 -16.12
C THR A 127 -10.03 -13.47 -16.75
N PRO A 128 -10.14 -13.37 -18.06
CA PRO A 128 -11.25 -12.64 -18.68
C PRO A 128 -12.65 -13.16 -18.30
N ALA A 129 -12.77 -14.48 -18.04
CA ALA A 129 -14.06 -15.13 -17.82
C ALA A 129 -14.38 -15.35 -16.33
N LYS A 130 -13.37 -15.58 -15.52
CA LYS A 130 -13.52 -15.92 -14.09
C LYS A 130 -12.28 -15.55 -13.31
N TRP A 131 -12.44 -15.33 -12.02
CA TRP A 131 -11.33 -15.13 -11.11
C TRP A 131 -11.25 -16.28 -10.11
N THR A 132 -10.05 -16.49 -9.58
CA THR A 132 -9.86 -17.37 -8.43
C THR A 132 -9.45 -16.52 -7.25
N LEU A 133 -10.20 -16.57 -6.15
CA LEU A 133 -9.76 -16.06 -4.85
C LEU A 133 -8.86 -17.10 -4.21
N ILE A 134 -7.70 -16.67 -3.74
CA ILE A 134 -6.72 -17.47 -3.04
C ILE A 134 -6.66 -16.95 -1.60
N VAL A 135 -6.96 -17.81 -0.64
CA VAL A 135 -6.80 -17.52 0.78
C VAL A 135 -5.50 -18.17 1.24
N SER A 136 -4.51 -17.38 1.57
CA SER A 136 -3.18 -17.83 1.97
C SER A 136 -3.01 -17.77 3.49
N LYS A 137 -2.38 -18.80 4.06
CA LYS A 137 -1.98 -18.86 5.49
C LYS A 137 -0.77 -17.98 5.79
N GLN A 138 0.00 -17.60 4.78
CA GLN A 138 1.12 -16.69 4.94
C GLN A 138 0.58 -15.29 5.17
N ILE A 139 1.08 -14.58 6.18
CA ILE A 139 0.62 -13.25 6.58
C ILE A 139 1.79 -12.29 6.75
N GLY A 140 1.51 -10.98 6.66
CA GLY A 140 2.51 -9.93 6.94
C GLY A 140 3.54 -9.76 5.85
N GLU A 141 3.19 -10.03 4.60
CA GLU A 141 4.08 -9.94 3.44
C GLU A 141 3.72 -8.80 2.48
N TRP A 142 4.71 -8.48 1.66
CA TRP A 142 4.51 -7.56 0.54
C TRP A 142 3.64 -8.15 -0.57
N GLY A 143 3.64 -9.50 -0.70
CA GLY A 143 2.83 -10.24 -1.66
C GLY A 143 3.38 -10.28 -3.10
N ILE A 144 4.57 -9.76 -3.32
CA ILE A 144 5.34 -9.90 -4.57
C ILE A 144 6.79 -10.23 -4.19
N PRO A 145 7.31 -11.40 -4.63
CA PRO A 145 6.59 -12.45 -5.38
C PRO A 145 5.49 -13.12 -4.54
N TYR A 146 4.53 -13.76 -5.21
CA TYR A 146 3.55 -14.64 -4.54
C TYR A 146 4.28 -15.77 -3.81
N PRO A 147 3.96 -16.04 -2.52
CA PRO A 147 4.76 -16.97 -1.68
C PRO A 147 4.69 -18.43 -2.10
N GLY A 148 3.67 -18.78 -2.87
CA GLY A 148 3.52 -20.12 -3.45
C GLY A 148 2.33 -20.90 -2.91
N MET A 149 1.93 -21.91 -3.70
CA MET A 149 0.73 -22.72 -3.46
C MET A 149 0.76 -23.52 -2.16
N GLN A 150 1.94 -23.79 -1.62
CA GLN A 150 2.11 -24.52 -0.34
C GLN A 150 1.52 -23.76 0.86
N TYR A 151 1.34 -22.44 0.72
CA TYR A 151 0.72 -21.61 1.75
C TYR A 151 -0.78 -21.40 1.53
N ASP A 152 -1.34 -21.86 0.42
CA ASP A 152 -2.77 -21.73 0.18
C ASP A 152 -3.56 -22.59 1.15
N LEU A 153 -4.48 -21.93 1.85
CA LEU A 153 -5.52 -22.63 2.59
C LEU A 153 -6.55 -23.20 1.62
N THR A 154 -6.99 -22.35 0.70
CA THR A 154 -7.99 -22.73 -0.30
C THR A 154 -7.95 -21.79 -1.50
N ARG A 155 -8.45 -22.29 -2.62
CA ARG A 155 -8.74 -21.56 -3.86
C ARG A 155 -10.19 -21.74 -4.20
N VAL A 156 -10.90 -20.65 -4.43
CA VAL A 156 -12.32 -20.64 -4.74
C VAL A 156 -12.61 -19.76 -5.95
N GLU A 157 -13.53 -20.19 -6.80
CA GLU A 157 -13.92 -19.45 -7.99
C GLU A 157 -14.79 -18.25 -7.59
N MET A 158 -14.53 -17.09 -8.21
CA MET A 158 -15.33 -15.89 -8.10
C MET A 158 -16.08 -15.66 -9.42
N LYS A 159 -17.32 -15.21 -9.30
CA LYS A 159 -18.12 -14.76 -10.44
C LYS A 159 -17.58 -13.42 -10.92
N VAL A 160 -17.42 -13.26 -12.23
CA VAL A 160 -17.04 -11.99 -12.86
C VAL A 160 -18.26 -11.37 -13.55
N SER A 161 -18.42 -10.07 -13.38
CA SER A 161 -19.46 -9.28 -14.03
C SER A 161 -18.94 -7.91 -14.42
N LYS A 162 -19.61 -7.27 -15.38
CA LYS A 162 -19.29 -5.90 -15.80
C LYS A 162 -20.05 -4.90 -14.93
N LEU A 163 -19.34 -3.87 -14.48
CA LEU A 163 -19.93 -2.74 -13.78
C LEU A 163 -20.61 -1.77 -14.79
N PRO A 164 -21.69 -1.08 -14.39
CA PRO A 164 -22.38 -0.13 -15.26
C PRO A 164 -21.55 1.11 -15.58
N SER A 165 -20.59 1.46 -14.71
CA SER A 165 -19.66 2.57 -14.87
C SER A 165 -18.29 2.19 -14.29
N PRO A 166 -17.20 2.79 -14.81
CA PRO A 166 -15.86 2.51 -14.28
C PRO A 166 -15.70 2.97 -12.83
N VAL A 167 -15.02 2.15 -12.03
CA VAL A 167 -14.60 2.44 -10.66
C VAL A 167 -13.12 2.82 -10.68
N GLU A 168 -12.81 4.07 -10.36
CA GLU A 168 -11.46 4.64 -10.41
C GLU A 168 -10.52 3.98 -9.39
N ASN A 169 -11.01 3.75 -8.17
CA ASN A 169 -10.23 3.19 -7.07
C ASN A 169 -10.59 1.72 -6.86
N PHE A 170 -9.60 0.85 -6.80
CA PHE A 170 -9.85 -0.53 -6.40
C PHE A 170 -10.59 -0.58 -5.07
N THR A 171 -11.71 -1.27 -5.03
CA THR A 171 -12.60 -1.30 -3.87
C THR A 171 -12.97 -2.74 -3.51
N ILE A 172 -12.75 -3.10 -2.25
CA ILE A 172 -13.30 -4.32 -1.65
C ILE A 172 -14.48 -3.92 -0.78
N GLY A 173 -15.58 -4.65 -0.89
CA GLY A 173 -16.79 -4.39 -0.12
C GLY A 173 -17.62 -5.63 0.11
N PHE A 174 -18.64 -5.51 0.95
CA PHE A 174 -19.57 -6.57 1.29
C PHE A 174 -21.00 -6.07 1.13
N ASP A 175 -21.82 -6.84 0.41
CA ASP A 175 -23.26 -6.68 0.39
C ASP A 175 -23.90 -7.82 1.17
N GLN A 176 -24.91 -7.53 1.98
CA GLN A 176 -25.64 -8.57 2.67
C GLN A 176 -26.41 -9.44 1.66
N ALA A 177 -26.31 -10.74 1.80
CA ALA A 177 -26.95 -11.74 0.94
C ALA A 177 -27.55 -12.85 1.82
N GLY A 178 -28.85 -12.76 2.09
CA GLY A 178 -29.52 -13.67 3.02
C GLY A 178 -28.92 -13.62 4.43
N THR A 179 -28.41 -14.75 4.92
CA THR A 179 -27.73 -14.85 6.22
C THR A 179 -26.22 -14.64 6.15
N GLY A 180 -25.69 -14.39 4.95
CA GLY A 180 -24.28 -14.17 4.68
C GLY A 180 -24.02 -12.87 3.94
N TYR A 181 -22.88 -12.84 3.25
CA TYR A 181 -22.43 -11.66 2.50
C TYR A 181 -21.88 -12.04 1.13
N THR A 182 -22.09 -11.16 0.17
CA THR A 182 -21.33 -11.19 -1.10
C THR A 182 -20.13 -10.26 -0.94
N MET A 183 -18.94 -10.81 -0.90
CA MET A 183 -17.69 -10.05 -1.01
C MET A 183 -17.47 -9.65 -2.48
N LYS A 184 -17.17 -8.38 -2.71
CA LYS A 184 -16.97 -7.78 -4.05
C LYS A 184 -15.60 -7.14 -4.13
N LEU A 185 -14.96 -7.31 -5.27
CA LEU A 185 -13.72 -6.63 -5.68
C LEU A 185 -14.05 -5.88 -6.96
N ASP A 186 -14.11 -4.55 -6.88
CA ASP A 186 -14.51 -3.67 -7.98
C ASP A 186 -13.32 -2.81 -8.41
N TRP A 187 -13.02 -2.82 -9.69
CA TRP A 187 -12.05 -1.92 -10.29
C TRP A 187 -12.25 -1.81 -11.80
N GLU A 188 -12.01 -0.64 -12.37
CA GLU A 188 -12.31 -0.39 -13.78
C GLU A 188 -13.80 -0.70 -14.05
N THR A 189 -14.11 -1.49 -15.05
CA THR A 189 -15.47 -1.98 -15.35
C THR A 189 -15.71 -3.40 -14.88
N THR A 190 -14.85 -3.95 -14.03
CA THR A 190 -14.89 -5.35 -13.60
C THR A 190 -15.28 -5.47 -12.14
N ARG A 191 -16.23 -6.35 -11.86
CA ARG A 191 -16.54 -6.86 -10.52
C ARG A 191 -16.23 -8.34 -10.46
N ALA A 192 -15.40 -8.74 -9.50
CA ALA A 192 -15.28 -10.12 -9.06
C ALA A 192 -16.01 -10.30 -7.75
N SER A 193 -16.83 -11.34 -7.60
CA SER A 193 -17.66 -11.52 -6.39
C SER A 193 -17.78 -12.97 -5.97
N ILE A 194 -17.96 -13.18 -4.66
CA ILE A 194 -18.15 -14.51 -4.06
C ILE A 194 -19.08 -14.40 -2.85
N GLU A 195 -19.98 -15.36 -2.71
CA GLU A 195 -20.81 -15.48 -1.53
C GLU A 195 -20.06 -16.17 -0.39
N ILE A 196 -20.19 -15.61 0.81
CA ILE A 196 -19.55 -16.08 2.03
C ILE A 196 -20.63 -16.17 3.11
N THR A 197 -20.72 -17.33 3.75
CA THR A 197 -21.64 -17.57 4.86
C THR A 197 -20.88 -18.07 6.06
N GLU A 198 -21.47 -17.97 7.26
CA GLU A 198 -20.96 -18.68 8.42
C GLU A 198 -21.11 -20.19 8.24
N LYS A 199 -20.11 -20.93 8.69
CA LYS A 199 -20.19 -22.38 8.77
C LYS A 199 -21.11 -22.76 9.95
N ARG A 200 -22.17 -23.43 9.66
CA ARG A 200 -23.10 -24.02 10.65
C ARG A 200 -22.61 -25.40 11.10
#